data_b1ef204c21b7149e958b64595eb6f94b
#
_entry.id   b1ef204c21b7149e958b64595eb6f94b
#
_cell.length_a   1.000
_cell.length_b   1.000
_cell.length_c   1.000
_cell.angle_alpha   90.00
_cell.angle_beta   90.00
_cell.angle_gamma   90.00
#
_symmetry.space_group_name_H-M   'P 1'
#
loop_
_entity.id
_entity.type
_entity.pdbx_description
1 polymer ?
#
loop_
_entity_poly.entity_id
_entity_poly.type
_entity_poly.pdbx_seq_one_letter_code
_entity_poly.pdbx_strand_id
1 'polypeptide(L)'
;MNIYVIEDEYWALMELKTIFKEFEDSHKVHYFDNGKTAYDQACLEKPDLVVTDITMPEMDGLVLVEKLKEIDQHIECILLTVHDTFDYAKKGIKLGVKDYLLKPVNKLSLIDTINKAIKSIEVQKTQENEHQNWLVKQSIFNPLEKNSKVDDFCECSLHLVYLLLGNWKASVSWSTINNKIEKVQSKLDKDNRLTVFSLDSQRKIILYKENKSIEAFDFKTFIHEISKVQHLHIGYAIKPINRKLCDTYNELHKLMDKNKLFGQSTYFESPTELPDRNIQQLWDSIRLIEKYIRSGEMSLLESAVSNTINEIKKYQLTQKQLVRFLWDVYYAITFKLEDASIESIHMENIDEVFERLDVIVTYEELEKWFCPLILEIANIYKPRNIAPKHLIPAIKNWIEQSYSSNITLQQFAERHHVSISYLSREFKEQTGYTFSEYLARFRCEKAKEYFNKGYNKTVGVGELVGYSDPKHFRSVFKKIIGTTPREYKENHM
;
A
#
# COMPACT_ATOMS: atom_id res chain seq x y z
N MET A 1 -25.44 -14.74 -13.41
CA MET A 1 -26.04 -14.09 -14.59
C MET A 1 -27.55 -14.13 -14.49
N ASN A 2 -28.23 -13.15 -15.10
CA ASN A 2 -29.68 -13.13 -15.21
C ASN A 2 -30.07 -13.71 -16.57
N ILE A 3 -30.82 -14.80 -16.58
CA ILE A 3 -31.31 -15.49 -17.79
C ILE A 3 -32.81 -15.35 -17.86
N TYR A 4 -33.32 -14.84 -18.98
CA TYR A 4 -34.73 -14.72 -19.23
C TYR A 4 -35.16 -15.75 -20.26
N VAL A 5 -36.23 -16.51 -19.94
CA VAL A 5 -36.83 -17.53 -20.79
C VAL A 5 -38.27 -17.15 -21.05
N ILE A 6 -38.60 -16.90 -22.34
CA ILE A 6 -39.90 -16.37 -22.74
C ILE A 6 -40.56 -17.31 -23.75
N GLU A 7 -41.76 -17.75 -23.43
CA GLU A 7 -42.53 -18.69 -24.24
C GLU A 7 -44.01 -18.55 -23.88
N ASP A 8 -44.87 -18.25 -24.83
CA ASP A 8 -46.31 -18.05 -24.59
C ASP A 8 -47.10 -19.36 -24.47
N GLU A 9 -46.59 -20.46 -25.06
CA GLU A 9 -47.23 -21.76 -24.96
C GLU A 9 -46.87 -22.43 -23.62
N TYR A 10 -47.89 -22.68 -22.80
CA TYR A 10 -47.72 -23.21 -21.44
C TYR A 10 -46.88 -24.49 -21.40
N TRP A 11 -47.14 -25.46 -22.26
CA TRP A 11 -46.43 -26.76 -22.24
C TRP A 11 -44.97 -26.60 -22.72
N ALA A 12 -44.73 -25.78 -23.72
CA ALA A 12 -43.37 -25.46 -24.18
C ALA A 12 -42.57 -24.71 -23.10
N LEU A 13 -43.18 -23.77 -22.37
CA LEU A 13 -42.55 -23.11 -21.24
C LEU A 13 -42.22 -24.11 -20.11
N MET A 14 -43.06 -25.07 -19.83
CA MET A 14 -42.79 -26.11 -18.82
C MET A 14 -41.65 -27.05 -19.22
N GLU A 15 -41.53 -27.37 -20.51
CA GLU A 15 -40.41 -28.12 -21.06
C GLU A 15 -39.11 -27.32 -20.89
N LEU A 16 -39.10 -26.05 -21.27
CA LEU A 16 -37.95 -25.14 -21.08
C LEU A 16 -37.58 -25.03 -19.60
N LYS A 17 -38.54 -24.87 -18.68
CA LYS A 17 -38.27 -24.88 -17.23
C LYS A 17 -37.54 -26.15 -16.78
N THR A 18 -37.91 -27.30 -17.32
CA THR A 18 -37.26 -28.56 -16.98
C THR A 18 -35.81 -28.61 -17.46
N ILE A 19 -35.53 -28.02 -18.63
CA ILE A 19 -34.17 -27.92 -19.17
C ILE A 19 -33.34 -26.90 -18.39
N PHE A 20 -33.90 -25.73 -18.12
CA PHE A 20 -33.20 -24.65 -17.43
C PHE A 20 -32.95 -24.89 -15.94
N LYS A 21 -33.59 -25.89 -15.34
CA LYS A 21 -33.35 -26.31 -13.96
C LYS A 21 -31.88 -26.65 -13.69
N GLU A 22 -31.16 -27.12 -14.71
CA GLU A 22 -29.72 -27.39 -14.61
C GLU A 22 -28.87 -26.11 -14.41
N PHE A 23 -29.40 -24.95 -14.76
CA PHE A 23 -28.73 -23.65 -14.69
C PHE A 23 -29.13 -22.82 -13.44
N GLU A 24 -30.23 -23.17 -12.76
CA GLU A 24 -30.78 -22.41 -11.63
C GLU A 24 -29.85 -22.39 -10.40
N ASP A 25 -28.99 -23.40 -10.22
CA ASP A 25 -28.02 -23.45 -9.13
C ASP A 25 -26.93 -22.40 -9.28
N SER A 26 -26.60 -21.99 -10.51
CA SER A 26 -25.49 -21.10 -10.84
C SER A 26 -25.94 -19.73 -11.36
N HIS A 27 -27.17 -19.65 -11.87
CA HIS A 27 -27.71 -18.46 -12.53
C HIS A 27 -29.12 -18.15 -12.06
N LYS A 28 -29.49 -16.86 -12.12
CA LYS A 28 -30.85 -16.44 -11.79
C LYS A 28 -31.69 -16.55 -13.06
N VAL A 29 -32.61 -17.50 -13.11
CA VAL A 29 -33.47 -17.76 -14.27
C VAL A 29 -34.87 -17.22 -14.02
N HIS A 30 -35.37 -16.40 -14.93
CA HIS A 30 -36.73 -15.83 -14.91
C HIS A 30 -37.52 -16.35 -16.09
N TYR A 31 -38.79 -16.68 -15.85
CA TYR A 31 -39.69 -17.26 -16.85
C TYR A 31 -40.84 -16.31 -17.09
N PHE A 32 -41.13 -16.05 -18.36
CA PHE A 32 -42.23 -15.19 -18.79
C PHE A 32 -43.06 -15.89 -19.83
N ASP A 33 -44.36 -15.60 -19.83
CA ASP A 33 -45.35 -16.13 -20.76
C ASP A 33 -45.66 -15.14 -21.91
N ASN A 34 -45.03 -13.95 -21.91
CA ASN A 34 -45.15 -12.97 -23.00
C ASN A 34 -43.96 -12.01 -23.06
N GLY A 35 -43.72 -11.47 -24.25
CA GLY A 35 -42.60 -10.57 -24.50
C GLY A 35 -42.70 -9.23 -23.74
N LYS A 36 -43.91 -8.72 -23.51
CA LYS A 36 -44.08 -7.40 -22.87
C LYS A 36 -43.69 -7.43 -21.39
N THR A 37 -44.15 -8.45 -20.64
CA THR A 37 -43.77 -8.59 -19.22
C THR A 37 -42.28 -8.82 -19.06
N ALA A 38 -41.67 -9.58 -20.00
CA ALA A 38 -40.22 -9.76 -20.02
C ALA A 38 -39.47 -8.42 -20.27
N TYR A 39 -39.95 -7.59 -21.19
CA TYR A 39 -39.40 -6.28 -21.45
C TYR A 39 -39.52 -5.31 -20.27
N ASP A 40 -40.72 -5.26 -19.65
CA ASP A 40 -40.97 -4.41 -18.49
C ASP A 40 -40.05 -4.81 -17.31
N GLN A 41 -39.84 -6.11 -17.11
CA GLN A 41 -38.89 -6.60 -16.11
C GLN A 41 -37.44 -6.28 -16.50
N ALA A 42 -37.07 -6.36 -17.79
CA ALA A 42 -35.72 -6.03 -18.25
C ALA A 42 -35.34 -4.55 -18.05
N CYS A 43 -36.32 -3.65 -18.04
CA CYS A 43 -36.13 -2.26 -17.68
C CYS A 43 -35.77 -2.06 -16.18
N LEU A 44 -36.18 -2.99 -15.31
CA LEU A 44 -35.90 -2.97 -13.88
C LEU A 44 -34.64 -3.76 -13.53
N GLU A 45 -34.52 -4.95 -14.11
CA GLU A 45 -33.39 -5.86 -13.87
C GLU A 45 -32.95 -6.45 -15.21
N LYS A 46 -31.86 -5.92 -15.74
CA LYS A 46 -31.32 -6.25 -17.06
C LYS A 46 -30.91 -7.74 -17.14
N PRO A 47 -31.36 -8.49 -18.19
CA PRO A 47 -30.86 -9.85 -18.44
C PRO A 47 -29.47 -9.83 -19.09
N ASP A 48 -28.71 -10.88 -18.88
CA ASP A 48 -27.46 -11.16 -19.59
C ASP A 48 -27.72 -12.03 -20.84
N LEU A 49 -28.63 -12.99 -20.70
CA LEU A 49 -29.02 -13.93 -21.75
C LEU A 49 -30.56 -14.01 -21.84
N VAL A 50 -31.06 -13.97 -23.03
CA VAL A 50 -32.51 -14.11 -23.33
C VAL A 50 -32.72 -15.27 -24.28
N VAL A 51 -33.64 -16.15 -23.93
CA VAL A 51 -34.12 -17.24 -24.80
C VAL A 51 -35.60 -17.04 -25.00
N THR A 52 -36.01 -16.73 -26.22
CA THR A 52 -37.39 -16.34 -26.50
C THR A 52 -37.94 -17.05 -27.73
N ASP A 53 -39.24 -17.41 -27.68
CA ASP A 53 -39.95 -17.73 -28.91
C ASP A 53 -40.07 -16.49 -29.80
N ILE A 54 -40.13 -16.71 -31.11
CA ILE A 54 -40.37 -15.65 -32.10
C ILE A 54 -41.84 -15.27 -32.13
N THR A 55 -42.74 -16.26 -32.18
CA THR A 55 -44.17 -16.05 -32.44
C THR A 55 -44.95 -15.97 -31.14
N MET A 56 -45.09 -14.78 -30.60
CA MET A 56 -45.87 -14.56 -29.38
C MET A 56 -46.89 -13.42 -29.55
N PRO A 57 -48.03 -13.45 -28.82
CA PRO A 57 -49.02 -12.40 -28.83
C PRO A 57 -48.43 -11.10 -28.25
N GLU A 58 -49.03 -9.95 -28.62
CA GLU A 58 -48.72 -8.61 -28.17
C GLU A 58 -47.30 -8.10 -28.57
N MET A 59 -46.26 -8.85 -28.26
CA MET A 59 -44.87 -8.50 -28.60
C MET A 59 -44.16 -9.78 -29.06
N ASP A 60 -43.83 -9.86 -30.34
CA ASP A 60 -43.06 -10.98 -30.89
C ASP A 60 -41.60 -10.96 -30.42
N GLY A 61 -40.94 -12.11 -30.49
CA GLY A 61 -39.55 -12.25 -30.00
C GLY A 61 -38.55 -11.37 -30.74
N LEU A 62 -38.75 -11.02 -32.01
CA LEU A 62 -37.86 -10.15 -32.75
C LEU A 62 -37.97 -8.70 -32.28
N VAL A 63 -39.21 -8.22 -32.05
CA VAL A 63 -39.47 -6.89 -31.48
C VAL A 63 -38.92 -6.79 -30.05
N LEU A 64 -39.07 -7.87 -29.27
CA LEU A 64 -38.48 -7.97 -27.94
C LEU A 64 -36.97 -7.82 -28.00
N VAL A 65 -36.28 -8.59 -28.86
CA VAL A 65 -34.82 -8.52 -29.03
C VAL A 65 -34.38 -7.13 -29.46
N GLU A 66 -35.08 -6.50 -30.43
CA GLU A 66 -34.77 -5.14 -30.89
C GLU A 66 -34.79 -4.16 -29.70
N LYS A 67 -35.86 -4.17 -28.91
CA LYS A 67 -36.00 -3.30 -27.74
C LYS A 67 -34.97 -3.60 -26.64
N LEU A 68 -34.62 -4.88 -26.42
CA LEU A 68 -33.59 -5.26 -25.45
C LEU A 68 -32.20 -4.77 -25.90
N LYS A 69 -31.92 -4.85 -27.20
CA LYS A 69 -30.67 -4.31 -27.78
C LYS A 69 -30.59 -2.79 -27.71
N GLU A 70 -31.71 -2.06 -27.66
CA GLU A 70 -31.75 -0.62 -27.38
C GLU A 70 -31.37 -0.33 -25.90
N ILE A 71 -31.75 -1.21 -24.96
CA ILE A 71 -31.35 -1.08 -23.54
C ILE A 71 -29.85 -1.35 -23.40
N ASP A 72 -29.37 -2.49 -23.96
CA ASP A 72 -27.97 -2.85 -23.97
C ASP A 72 -27.67 -3.80 -25.15
N GLN A 73 -26.74 -3.38 -26.01
CA GLN A 73 -26.32 -4.17 -27.18
C GLN A 73 -25.61 -5.47 -26.81
N HIS A 74 -25.14 -5.60 -25.56
CA HIS A 74 -24.40 -6.77 -25.06
C HIS A 74 -25.31 -7.89 -24.55
N ILE A 75 -26.63 -7.69 -24.46
CA ILE A 75 -27.56 -8.76 -24.10
C ILE A 75 -27.52 -9.83 -25.19
N GLU A 76 -27.10 -11.03 -24.84
CA GLU A 76 -27.10 -12.15 -25.77
C GLU A 76 -28.51 -12.72 -25.91
N CYS A 77 -28.94 -13.02 -27.14
CA CYS A 77 -30.29 -13.49 -27.43
C CYS A 77 -30.24 -14.77 -28.26
N ILE A 78 -31.05 -15.76 -27.88
CA ILE A 78 -31.28 -17.00 -28.61
C ILE A 78 -32.78 -17.05 -28.98
N LEU A 79 -33.06 -17.28 -30.24
CA LEU A 79 -34.43 -17.37 -30.73
C LEU A 79 -34.88 -18.84 -30.88
N LEU A 80 -36.09 -19.13 -30.46
CA LEU A 80 -36.75 -20.39 -30.70
C LEU A 80 -37.81 -20.17 -31.82
N THR A 81 -37.93 -21.07 -32.77
CA THR A 81 -38.86 -20.91 -33.90
C THR A 81 -39.40 -22.21 -34.40
N VAL A 82 -40.68 -22.21 -34.80
CA VAL A 82 -41.34 -23.34 -35.47
C VAL A 82 -41.08 -23.32 -36.97
N HIS A 83 -40.68 -22.15 -37.53
CA HIS A 83 -40.57 -21.97 -38.96
C HIS A 83 -39.12 -21.90 -39.41
N ASP A 84 -38.73 -22.76 -40.32
CA ASP A 84 -37.45 -22.71 -41.05
C ASP A 84 -37.52 -21.68 -42.21
N THR A 85 -37.99 -20.46 -41.91
CA THR A 85 -38.07 -19.42 -42.92
C THR A 85 -36.83 -18.58 -42.88
N PHE A 86 -36.16 -18.43 -44.04
CA PHE A 86 -34.96 -17.65 -44.24
C PHE A 86 -35.12 -16.16 -43.78
N ASP A 87 -36.36 -15.64 -43.79
CA ASP A 87 -36.65 -14.28 -43.39
C ASP A 87 -36.45 -14.02 -41.85
N TYR A 88 -36.82 -14.96 -41.00
CA TYR A 88 -36.61 -14.83 -39.56
C TYR A 88 -35.14 -14.95 -39.21
N ALA A 89 -34.42 -15.89 -39.80
CA ALA A 89 -32.97 -16.02 -39.64
C ALA A 89 -32.23 -14.75 -40.08
N LYS A 90 -32.62 -14.18 -41.25
CA LYS A 90 -32.04 -12.96 -41.77
C LYS A 90 -32.27 -11.71 -40.86
N LYS A 91 -33.46 -11.58 -40.28
CA LYS A 91 -33.79 -10.54 -39.32
C LYS A 91 -33.03 -10.74 -38.02
N GLY A 92 -32.98 -11.94 -37.49
CA GLY A 92 -32.21 -12.28 -36.30
C GLY A 92 -30.70 -11.94 -36.42
N ILE A 93 -30.09 -12.29 -37.56
CA ILE A 93 -28.68 -11.95 -37.83
C ILE A 93 -28.48 -10.44 -37.86
N LYS A 94 -29.40 -9.67 -38.47
CA LYS A 94 -29.32 -8.19 -38.47
C LYS A 94 -29.43 -7.57 -37.08
N LEU A 95 -30.19 -8.18 -36.18
CA LEU A 95 -30.36 -7.77 -34.79
C LEU A 95 -29.20 -8.28 -33.87
N GLY A 96 -28.25 -9.02 -34.44
CA GLY A 96 -27.13 -9.56 -33.65
C GLY A 96 -27.54 -10.64 -32.65
N VAL A 97 -28.50 -11.47 -33.03
CA VAL A 97 -28.89 -12.64 -32.24
C VAL A 97 -27.77 -13.67 -32.29
N LYS A 98 -27.49 -14.29 -31.16
CA LYS A 98 -26.39 -15.24 -31.01
C LYS A 98 -26.60 -16.53 -31.78
N ASP A 99 -27.82 -17.06 -31.69
CA ASP A 99 -28.21 -18.32 -32.36
C ASP A 99 -29.73 -18.40 -32.48
N TYR A 100 -30.21 -19.33 -33.34
CA TYR A 100 -31.62 -19.68 -33.42
C TYR A 100 -31.79 -21.20 -33.44
N LEU A 101 -32.84 -21.70 -32.81
CA LEU A 101 -33.11 -23.13 -32.69
C LEU A 101 -34.51 -23.41 -33.19
N LEU A 102 -34.62 -24.49 -33.98
CA LEU A 102 -35.91 -24.97 -34.48
C LEU A 102 -36.66 -25.79 -33.42
N LYS A 103 -37.96 -25.54 -33.29
CA LYS A 103 -38.87 -26.38 -32.49
C LYS A 103 -39.33 -27.61 -33.34
N PRO A 104 -39.44 -28.82 -32.74
CA PRO A 104 -39.22 -29.11 -31.31
C PRO A 104 -37.77 -29.02 -30.91
N VAL A 105 -37.51 -28.33 -29.80
CA VAL A 105 -36.14 -28.00 -29.36
C VAL A 105 -35.45 -29.28 -28.84
N ASN A 106 -34.35 -29.65 -29.48
CA ASN A 106 -33.51 -30.71 -28.94
C ASN A 106 -32.79 -30.25 -27.65
N LYS A 107 -33.05 -30.97 -26.55
CA LYS A 107 -32.48 -30.64 -25.23
C LYS A 107 -30.97 -30.45 -25.27
N LEU A 108 -30.23 -31.35 -25.91
CA LEU A 108 -28.76 -31.31 -25.97
C LEU A 108 -28.25 -30.10 -26.78
N SER A 109 -28.93 -29.81 -27.89
CA SER A 109 -28.62 -28.64 -28.73
C SER A 109 -28.86 -27.34 -28.00
N LEU A 110 -29.96 -27.21 -27.27
CA LEU A 110 -30.27 -26.02 -26.48
C LEU A 110 -29.24 -25.81 -25.36
N ILE A 111 -28.90 -26.86 -24.61
CA ILE A 111 -27.88 -26.79 -23.55
C ILE A 111 -26.53 -26.39 -24.12
N ASP A 112 -26.10 -26.92 -25.25
CA ASP A 112 -24.86 -26.58 -25.90
C ASP A 112 -24.84 -25.09 -26.33
N THR A 113 -25.94 -24.63 -26.94
CA THR A 113 -26.08 -23.20 -27.36
C THR A 113 -26.10 -22.27 -26.16
N ILE A 114 -26.79 -22.59 -25.06
CA ILE A 114 -26.79 -21.81 -23.82
C ILE A 114 -25.37 -21.74 -23.25
N ASN A 115 -24.68 -22.89 -23.15
CA ASN A 115 -23.31 -22.92 -22.62
C ASN A 115 -22.34 -22.09 -23.47
N LYS A 116 -22.46 -22.10 -24.79
CA LYS A 116 -21.68 -21.23 -25.69
C LYS A 116 -21.99 -19.76 -25.46
N ALA A 117 -23.26 -19.39 -25.28
CA ALA A 117 -23.66 -18.03 -24.98
C ALA A 117 -23.12 -17.57 -23.61
N ILE A 118 -23.28 -18.39 -22.57
CA ILE A 118 -22.75 -18.12 -21.23
C ILE A 118 -21.23 -17.87 -21.30
N LYS A 119 -20.49 -18.77 -21.95
CA LYS A 119 -19.05 -18.61 -22.12
C LYS A 119 -18.66 -17.34 -22.88
N SER A 120 -19.44 -16.97 -23.92
CA SER A 120 -19.23 -15.73 -24.65
C SER A 120 -19.40 -14.51 -23.75
N ILE A 121 -20.48 -14.47 -22.96
CA ILE A 121 -20.78 -13.40 -22.01
C ILE A 121 -19.67 -13.27 -20.96
N GLU A 122 -19.19 -14.41 -20.42
CA GLU A 122 -18.09 -14.43 -19.44
C GLU A 122 -16.79 -13.87 -20.01
N VAL A 123 -16.42 -14.27 -21.22
CA VAL A 123 -15.23 -13.77 -21.92
C VAL A 123 -15.35 -12.26 -22.16
N GLN A 124 -16.51 -11.80 -22.63
CA GLN A 124 -16.75 -10.39 -22.87
C GLN A 124 -16.68 -9.55 -21.59
N LYS A 125 -17.35 -10.00 -20.51
CA LYS A 125 -17.26 -9.35 -19.18
C LYS A 125 -15.83 -9.31 -18.66
N THR A 126 -15.07 -10.37 -18.88
CA THR A 126 -13.65 -10.41 -18.48
C THR A 126 -12.85 -9.38 -19.26
N GLN A 127 -13.02 -9.31 -20.58
CA GLN A 127 -12.33 -8.32 -21.42
C GLN A 127 -12.70 -6.88 -21.07
N GLU A 128 -13.98 -6.60 -20.80
CA GLU A 128 -14.43 -5.28 -20.34
C GLU A 128 -13.81 -4.91 -19.00
N ASN A 129 -13.79 -5.85 -18.04
CA ASN A 129 -13.14 -5.63 -16.75
C ASN A 129 -11.63 -5.41 -16.89
N GLU A 130 -10.96 -6.17 -17.75
CA GLU A 130 -9.53 -5.97 -18.04
C GLU A 130 -9.27 -4.61 -18.67
N HIS A 131 -10.11 -4.20 -19.61
CA HIS A 131 -10.00 -2.88 -20.23
C HIS A 131 -10.24 -1.75 -19.22
N GLN A 132 -11.25 -1.85 -18.35
CA GLN A 132 -11.49 -0.90 -17.27
C GLN A 132 -10.30 -0.86 -16.27
N ASN A 133 -9.80 -2.02 -15.88
CA ASN A 133 -8.60 -2.11 -15.05
C ASN A 133 -7.39 -1.42 -15.71
N TRP A 134 -7.20 -1.61 -17.00
CA TRP A 134 -6.13 -0.96 -17.76
C TRP A 134 -6.28 0.57 -17.78
N LEU A 135 -7.49 1.10 -18.06
CA LEU A 135 -7.77 2.53 -18.04
C LEU A 135 -7.46 3.16 -16.67
N VAL A 136 -7.87 2.51 -15.58
CA VAL A 136 -7.61 3.00 -14.23
C VAL A 136 -6.12 2.95 -13.91
N LYS A 137 -5.41 1.90 -14.31
CA LYS A 137 -3.94 1.83 -14.19
C LYS A 137 -3.24 2.96 -14.93
N GLN A 138 -3.67 3.24 -16.16
CA GLN A 138 -3.14 4.36 -16.93
C GLN A 138 -3.38 5.71 -16.24
N SER A 139 -4.58 5.93 -15.70
CA SER A 139 -4.90 7.17 -14.98
C SER A 139 -4.07 7.40 -13.71
N ILE A 140 -3.61 6.31 -13.08
CA ILE A 140 -2.80 6.35 -11.86
C ILE A 140 -1.31 6.48 -12.18
N PHE A 141 -0.78 5.67 -13.11
CA PHE A 141 0.65 5.53 -13.34
C PHE A 141 1.19 6.38 -14.49
N ASN A 142 0.34 6.71 -15.50
CA ASN A 142 0.72 7.50 -16.66
C ASN A 142 -0.22 8.72 -16.87
N PRO A 143 -0.30 9.67 -15.92
CA PRO A 143 -1.29 10.75 -15.90
C PRO A 143 -1.10 11.80 -17.01
N LEU A 144 -0.07 11.67 -17.85
CA LEU A 144 0.22 12.62 -18.95
C LEU A 144 -0.46 12.25 -20.27
N GLU A 145 -0.93 11.02 -20.43
CA GLU A 145 -1.69 10.61 -21.61
C GLU A 145 -3.14 11.11 -21.47
N LYS A 146 -3.50 12.10 -22.32
CA LYS A 146 -4.89 12.56 -22.43
C LYS A 146 -5.73 11.47 -23.09
N ASN A 147 -6.46 10.73 -22.29
CA ASN A 147 -7.43 9.75 -22.76
C ASN A 147 -8.83 10.22 -22.33
N SER A 148 -9.69 10.57 -23.25
CA SER A 148 -11.02 11.16 -22.98
C SER A 148 -11.89 10.30 -22.03
N LYS A 149 -11.69 8.98 -22.01
CA LYS A 149 -12.38 8.05 -21.08
C LYS A 149 -11.81 8.05 -19.66
N VAL A 150 -10.59 8.57 -19.47
CA VAL A 150 -9.95 8.73 -18.16
C VAL A 150 -10.41 10.03 -17.49
N ASP A 151 -10.80 11.01 -18.28
CA ASP A 151 -11.31 12.30 -17.81
C ASP A 151 -12.63 12.17 -17.04
N ASP A 152 -13.44 11.13 -17.29
CA ASP A 152 -14.67 10.83 -16.54
C ASP A 152 -14.41 10.66 -15.02
N PHE A 153 -13.24 10.17 -14.62
CA PHE A 153 -12.85 10.08 -13.21
C PHE A 153 -12.39 11.42 -12.62
N CYS A 154 -12.11 12.43 -13.45
CA CYS A 154 -11.69 13.75 -12.98
C CYS A 154 -12.88 14.65 -12.63
N GLU A 155 -14.01 14.50 -13.33
CA GLU A 155 -15.15 15.40 -13.25
C GLU A 155 -16.12 15.12 -12.08
N CYS A 156 -15.90 14.05 -11.32
CA CYS A 156 -16.75 13.69 -10.19
C CYS A 156 -15.98 13.55 -8.88
N SER A 157 -16.68 13.74 -7.77
CA SER A 157 -16.19 13.33 -6.46
C SER A 157 -16.26 11.82 -6.34
N LEU A 158 -15.16 11.21 -5.91
CA LEU A 158 -15.04 9.75 -5.75
C LEU A 158 -14.53 9.41 -4.36
N HIS A 159 -15.10 8.38 -3.78
CA HIS A 159 -14.49 7.72 -2.64
C HIS A 159 -13.46 6.71 -3.15
N LEU A 160 -12.24 6.84 -2.69
CA LEU A 160 -11.13 5.96 -3.02
C LEU A 160 -10.71 5.16 -1.80
N VAL A 161 -10.82 3.84 -1.88
CA VAL A 161 -10.22 2.92 -0.90
C VAL A 161 -9.01 2.28 -1.53
N TYR A 162 -7.88 2.44 -0.89
CA TYR A 162 -6.65 1.77 -1.25
C TYR A 162 -6.47 0.55 -0.35
N LEU A 163 -6.39 -0.62 -0.96
CA LEU A 163 -6.18 -1.90 -0.30
C LEU A 163 -4.77 -2.40 -0.60
N LEU A 164 -4.00 -2.63 0.44
CA LEU A 164 -2.69 -3.26 0.35
C LEU A 164 -2.73 -4.58 1.12
N LEU A 165 -2.52 -5.66 0.40
CA LEU A 165 -2.21 -6.94 1.01
C LEU A 165 -0.77 -6.84 1.49
N GLY A 166 -0.55 -6.92 2.80
CA GLY A 166 0.80 -6.79 3.39
C GLY A 166 1.81 -7.75 2.73
N ASN A 167 3.10 -7.59 3.00
CA ASN A 167 4.17 -8.45 2.48
C ASN A 167 4.06 -9.91 2.97
N TRP A 168 2.85 -10.41 3.00
CA TRP A 168 2.47 -11.68 3.60
C TRP A 168 2.86 -12.80 2.64
N LYS A 169 3.96 -13.47 2.92
CA LYS A 169 4.21 -14.74 2.27
C LYS A 169 3.10 -15.71 2.68
N ALA A 170 2.26 -16.00 1.74
CA ALA A 170 1.66 -17.30 1.51
C ALA A 170 0.34 -17.72 2.18
N SER A 171 -0.25 -17.08 3.17
CA SER A 171 -1.51 -17.62 3.73
C SER A 171 -2.78 -16.85 3.39
N VAL A 172 -2.67 -15.62 2.91
CA VAL A 172 -3.84 -14.81 2.55
C VAL A 172 -3.79 -14.47 1.07
N SER A 173 -4.70 -15.07 0.31
CA SER A 173 -4.86 -14.76 -1.10
C SER A 173 -5.98 -13.74 -1.31
N TRP A 174 -5.91 -13.00 -2.41
CA TRP A 174 -7.00 -12.12 -2.82
C TRP A 174 -8.33 -12.88 -3.00
N SER A 175 -8.31 -14.18 -3.29
CA SER A 175 -9.54 -14.99 -3.40
C SER A 175 -10.38 -14.93 -2.13
N THR A 176 -9.77 -15.09 -0.97
CA THR A 176 -10.47 -15.03 0.33
C THR A 176 -11.01 -13.61 0.60
N ILE A 177 -10.23 -12.60 0.24
CA ILE A 177 -10.60 -11.19 0.45
C ILE A 177 -11.69 -10.77 -0.55
N ASN A 178 -11.56 -11.16 -1.82
CA ASN A 178 -12.56 -10.87 -2.86
C ASN A 178 -13.93 -11.43 -2.48
N ASN A 179 -14.00 -12.69 -2.07
CA ASN A 179 -15.27 -13.29 -1.61
C ASN A 179 -15.91 -12.49 -0.46
N LYS A 180 -15.09 -11.88 0.40
CA LYS A 180 -15.60 -11.06 1.49
C LYS A 180 -16.03 -9.68 1.01
N ILE A 181 -15.28 -9.06 0.10
CA ILE A 181 -15.64 -7.80 -0.56
C ILE A 181 -16.97 -7.98 -1.31
N GLU A 182 -17.10 -9.03 -2.12
CA GLU A 182 -18.30 -9.34 -2.88
C GLU A 182 -19.53 -9.57 -1.98
N LYS A 183 -19.36 -10.31 -0.87
CA LYS A 183 -20.44 -10.50 0.12
C LYS A 183 -20.86 -9.19 0.80
N VAL A 184 -19.94 -8.30 1.09
CA VAL A 184 -20.25 -7.00 1.68
C VAL A 184 -20.84 -6.08 0.62
N GLN A 185 -20.31 -6.11 -0.60
CA GLN A 185 -20.82 -5.36 -1.74
C GLN A 185 -22.26 -5.76 -2.05
N SER A 186 -22.56 -7.04 -2.18
CA SER A 186 -23.93 -7.53 -2.48
C SER A 186 -24.97 -7.15 -1.41
N LYS A 187 -24.53 -6.94 -0.16
CA LYS A 187 -25.42 -6.51 0.93
C LYS A 187 -25.66 -5.00 0.93
N LEU A 188 -24.63 -4.22 0.64
CA LEU A 188 -24.62 -2.78 0.85
C LEU A 188 -24.76 -1.97 -0.44
N ASP A 189 -24.27 -2.50 -1.57
CA ASP A 189 -24.27 -1.81 -2.86
C ASP A 189 -25.30 -2.43 -3.82
N LYS A 190 -26.57 -2.14 -3.59
CA LYS A 190 -27.67 -2.64 -4.44
C LYS A 190 -27.64 -2.10 -5.87
N ASP A 191 -26.98 -0.98 -6.08
CA ASP A 191 -26.95 -0.26 -7.36
C ASP A 191 -25.64 -0.48 -8.14
N ASN A 192 -24.77 -1.39 -7.69
CA ASN A 192 -23.48 -1.69 -8.32
C ASN A 192 -22.57 -0.46 -8.57
N ARG A 193 -22.57 0.49 -7.63
CA ARG A 193 -21.79 1.74 -7.72
C ARG A 193 -20.34 1.57 -7.27
N LEU A 194 -20.03 0.44 -6.69
CA LEU A 194 -18.75 0.08 -6.14
C LEU A 194 -17.96 -0.72 -7.18
N THR A 195 -16.82 -0.21 -7.61
CA THR A 195 -15.97 -0.91 -8.57
C THR A 195 -14.62 -1.22 -7.98
N VAL A 196 -14.19 -2.48 -8.06
CA VAL A 196 -12.91 -2.97 -7.55
C VAL A 196 -11.93 -3.15 -8.69
N PHE A 197 -10.76 -2.51 -8.59
CA PHE A 197 -9.70 -2.59 -9.57
C PHE A 197 -8.44 -3.21 -8.97
N SER A 198 -7.83 -4.15 -9.68
CA SER A 198 -6.55 -4.76 -9.31
C SER A 198 -5.41 -3.98 -9.96
N LEU A 199 -4.53 -3.39 -9.15
CA LEU A 199 -3.34 -2.68 -9.66
C LEU A 199 -2.20 -3.67 -9.93
N ASP A 200 -1.96 -4.56 -8.99
CA ASP A 200 -0.99 -5.66 -9.08
C ASP A 200 -1.37 -6.81 -8.14
N SER A 201 -0.42 -7.71 -7.88
CA SER A 201 -0.63 -8.87 -7.00
C SER A 201 -0.88 -8.51 -5.53
N GLN A 202 -0.49 -7.31 -5.09
CA GLN A 202 -0.59 -6.87 -3.69
C GLN A 202 -1.55 -5.70 -3.49
N ARG A 203 -1.88 -4.95 -4.55
CA ARG A 203 -2.62 -3.70 -4.44
C ARG A 203 -3.92 -3.73 -5.22
N LYS A 204 -4.99 -3.31 -4.55
CA LYS A 204 -6.28 -3.04 -5.17
C LYS A 204 -6.78 -1.67 -4.77
N ILE A 205 -7.64 -1.11 -5.58
CA ILE A 205 -8.43 0.06 -5.24
C ILE A 205 -9.90 -0.23 -5.42
N ILE A 206 -10.70 0.41 -4.60
CA ILE A 206 -12.14 0.45 -4.74
C ILE A 206 -12.53 1.90 -5.00
N LEU A 207 -13.26 2.12 -6.07
CA LEU A 207 -13.83 3.41 -6.42
C LEU A 207 -15.34 3.35 -6.20
N TYR A 208 -15.87 4.37 -5.52
CA TYR A 208 -17.28 4.56 -5.32
C TYR A 208 -17.68 5.96 -5.75
N LYS A 209 -18.66 6.05 -6.64
CA LYS A 209 -19.22 7.31 -7.12
C LYS A 209 -20.48 7.65 -6.32
N GLU A 210 -20.44 8.76 -5.57
CA GLU A 210 -21.60 9.23 -4.83
C GLU A 210 -22.65 9.79 -5.79
N ASN A 211 -23.88 9.33 -5.68
CA ASN A 211 -25.00 9.87 -6.44
C ASN A 211 -25.94 10.62 -5.50
N LYS A 212 -26.12 11.92 -5.70
CA LYS A 212 -26.93 12.81 -4.85
C LYS A 212 -28.42 12.45 -4.78
N SER A 213 -28.90 11.61 -5.70
CA SER A 213 -30.33 11.25 -5.82
C SER A 213 -30.74 9.95 -5.13
N ILE A 214 -29.81 9.22 -4.51
CA ILE A 214 -30.06 7.90 -3.91
C ILE A 214 -29.52 7.92 -2.46
N GLU A 215 -30.12 7.14 -1.55
CA GLU A 215 -29.67 6.99 -0.16
C GLU A 215 -28.14 6.82 -0.08
N ALA A 216 -27.54 7.58 0.83
CA ALA A 216 -26.10 7.57 1.02
C ALA A 216 -25.64 6.14 1.38
N PHE A 217 -24.74 5.60 0.58
CA PHE A 217 -24.09 4.33 0.86
C PHE A 217 -23.35 4.44 2.20
N ASP A 218 -23.61 3.52 3.12
CA ASP A 218 -22.90 3.50 4.40
C ASP A 218 -21.47 2.95 4.21
N PHE A 219 -20.64 3.85 3.72
CA PHE A 219 -19.23 3.56 3.42
C PHE A 219 -18.42 3.20 4.66
N LYS A 220 -18.81 3.76 5.83
CA LYS A 220 -18.14 3.45 7.10
C LYS A 220 -18.39 2.01 7.52
N THR A 221 -19.63 1.54 7.41
CA THR A 221 -19.96 0.12 7.65
C THR A 221 -19.24 -0.79 6.66
N PHE A 222 -19.18 -0.42 5.37
CA PHE A 222 -18.45 -1.18 4.36
C PHE A 222 -16.96 -1.32 4.74
N ILE A 223 -16.28 -0.24 5.05
CA ILE A 223 -14.87 -0.26 5.47
C ILE A 223 -14.70 -1.05 6.76
N HIS A 224 -15.59 -0.87 7.73
CA HIS A 224 -15.53 -1.60 9.00
C HIS A 224 -15.65 -3.11 8.78
N GLU A 225 -16.52 -3.56 7.91
CA GLU A 225 -16.65 -4.99 7.59
C GLU A 225 -15.42 -5.56 6.86
N ILE A 226 -14.82 -4.78 5.96
CA ILE A 226 -13.59 -5.20 5.27
C ILE A 226 -12.39 -5.17 6.23
N SER A 227 -12.31 -4.20 7.13
CA SER A 227 -11.19 -4.08 8.08
C SER A 227 -11.07 -5.25 9.08
N LYS A 228 -12.13 -6.05 9.23
CA LYS A 228 -12.10 -7.31 9.98
C LYS A 228 -11.28 -8.42 9.28
N VAL A 229 -10.85 -8.19 8.05
CA VAL A 229 -9.94 -9.12 7.36
C VAL A 229 -8.54 -8.96 7.94
N GLN A 230 -7.99 -10.03 8.48
CA GLN A 230 -6.61 -10.04 8.95
C GLN A 230 -5.65 -9.77 7.79
N HIS A 231 -4.56 -9.07 8.08
CA HIS A 231 -3.46 -8.83 7.14
C HIS A 231 -3.80 -7.91 5.95
N LEU A 232 -4.82 -7.09 6.06
CA LEU A 232 -5.20 -6.11 5.06
C LEU A 232 -4.96 -4.70 5.59
N HIS A 233 -4.20 -3.90 4.86
CA HIS A 233 -4.06 -2.48 5.15
C HIS A 233 -5.01 -1.69 4.25
N ILE A 234 -5.73 -0.75 4.85
CA ILE A 234 -6.78 0.02 4.20
C ILE A 234 -6.52 1.51 4.40
N GLY A 235 -6.36 2.23 3.28
CA GLY A 235 -6.34 3.69 3.26
C GLY A 235 -7.60 4.22 2.57
N TYR A 236 -8.21 5.23 3.12
CA TYR A 236 -9.40 5.87 2.58
C TYR A 236 -9.18 7.35 2.34
N ALA A 237 -9.66 7.85 1.20
CA ALA A 237 -9.72 9.27 0.89
C ALA A 237 -10.92 9.60 0.00
N ILE A 238 -11.37 10.84 0.07
CA ILE A 238 -12.30 11.40 -0.90
C ILE A 238 -11.51 12.19 -1.93
N LYS A 239 -11.64 11.80 -3.21
CA LYS A 239 -11.12 12.58 -4.34
C LYS A 239 -12.11 13.70 -4.65
N PRO A 240 -11.76 14.98 -4.46
CA PRO A 240 -12.64 16.07 -4.83
C PRO A 240 -12.77 16.22 -6.36
N ILE A 241 -13.81 16.93 -6.78
CA ILE A 241 -13.97 17.34 -8.18
C ILE A 241 -12.74 18.13 -8.64
N ASN A 242 -12.33 17.96 -9.88
CA ASN A 242 -11.17 18.63 -10.51
C ASN A 242 -9.79 18.20 -9.95
N ARG A 243 -9.71 17.22 -9.08
CA ARG A 243 -8.44 16.60 -8.70
C ARG A 243 -8.22 15.32 -9.49
N LYS A 244 -7.01 15.08 -9.97
CA LYS A 244 -6.67 13.84 -10.67
C LYS A 244 -6.69 12.64 -9.72
N LEU A 245 -7.09 11.48 -10.23
CA LEU A 245 -7.10 10.23 -9.46
C LEU A 245 -5.70 9.86 -8.98
N CYS A 246 -4.68 10.05 -9.83
CA CYS A 246 -3.28 9.79 -9.49
C CYS A 246 -2.79 10.58 -8.28
N ASP A 247 -3.21 11.85 -8.13
CA ASP A 247 -2.76 12.68 -7.01
C ASP A 247 -3.30 12.15 -5.67
N THR A 248 -4.60 11.78 -5.65
CA THR A 248 -5.23 11.20 -4.46
C THR A 248 -4.66 9.81 -4.16
N TYR A 249 -4.42 8.99 -5.19
CA TYR A 249 -3.78 7.69 -5.04
C TYR A 249 -2.36 7.82 -4.48
N ASN A 250 -1.54 8.71 -5.04
CA ASN A 250 -0.16 8.91 -4.60
C ASN A 250 -0.08 9.42 -3.16
N GLU A 251 -1.02 10.27 -2.74
CA GLU A 251 -1.14 10.71 -1.36
C GLU A 251 -1.45 9.52 -0.44
N LEU A 252 -2.48 8.72 -0.77
CA LEU A 252 -2.81 7.52 0.00
C LEU A 252 -1.66 6.50 0.02
N HIS A 253 -0.95 6.33 -1.09
CA HIS A 253 0.19 5.42 -1.16
C HIS A 253 1.32 5.86 -0.22
N LYS A 254 1.66 7.15 -0.22
CA LYS A 254 2.66 7.72 0.70
C LYS A 254 2.23 7.60 2.17
N LEU A 255 0.94 7.84 2.46
CA LEU A 255 0.40 7.68 3.81
C LEU A 255 0.38 6.20 4.23
N MET A 256 0.11 5.28 3.30
CA MET A 256 0.18 3.84 3.58
C MET A 256 1.58 3.42 4.02
N ASP A 257 2.61 3.88 3.33
CA ASP A 257 4.01 3.57 3.70
C ASP A 257 4.40 4.10 5.07
N LYS A 258 3.79 5.23 5.50
CA LYS A 258 4.01 5.80 6.83
C LYS A 258 3.20 5.10 7.92
N ASN A 259 1.95 4.76 7.64
CA ASN A 259 0.96 4.32 8.62
C ASN A 259 0.84 2.80 8.75
N LYS A 260 1.37 2.03 7.79
CA LYS A 260 1.28 0.56 7.79
C LYS A 260 1.91 -0.01 9.07
N LEU A 261 1.08 -0.57 9.95
CA LEU A 261 1.51 -1.19 11.20
C LEU A 261 2.09 -2.58 10.94
N PHE A 262 3.11 -2.93 11.72
CA PHE A 262 3.68 -4.26 11.67
C PHE A 262 2.82 -5.26 12.46
N GLY A 263 2.63 -6.45 11.89
CA GLY A 263 1.96 -7.58 12.56
C GLY A 263 0.45 -7.47 12.70
N GLN A 264 -0.18 -6.44 12.13
CA GLN A 264 -1.63 -6.26 12.21
C GLN A 264 -2.17 -5.43 11.02
N SER A 265 -3.46 -5.57 10.77
CA SER A 265 -4.16 -4.74 9.79
C SER A 265 -4.16 -3.27 10.22
N THR A 266 -4.11 -2.38 9.24
CA THR A 266 -4.15 -0.93 9.48
C THR A 266 -5.33 -0.32 8.75
N TYR A 267 -6.02 0.60 9.40
CA TYR A 267 -6.99 1.49 8.77
C TYR A 267 -6.65 2.95 9.08
N PHE A 268 -6.68 3.80 8.06
CA PHE A 268 -6.54 5.24 8.23
C PHE A 268 -7.32 6.02 7.16
N GLU A 269 -7.69 7.25 7.50
CA GLU A 269 -8.32 8.20 6.59
C GLU A 269 -7.32 9.32 6.26
N SER A 270 -7.21 9.69 4.97
CA SER A 270 -6.41 10.85 4.56
C SER A 270 -7.11 12.15 5.03
N PRO A 271 -6.37 13.13 5.57
CA PRO A 271 -4.89 13.25 5.61
C PRO A 271 -4.24 12.78 6.93
N THR A 272 -4.84 11.87 7.67
CA THR A 272 -4.34 11.48 9.00
C THR A 272 -3.01 10.73 8.91
N GLU A 273 -1.99 11.27 9.57
CA GLU A 273 -0.73 10.57 9.84
C GLU A 273 -0.77 10.03 11.28
N LEU A 274 -0.35 8.78 11.45
CA LEU A 274 -0.16 8.24 12.80
C LEU A 274 1.03 8.95 13.45
N PRO A 275 0.91 9.36 14.73
CA PRO A 275 2.00 10.03 15.41
C PRO A 275 3.21 9.10 15.56
N ASP A 276 4.41 9.69 15.46
CA ASP A 276 5.63 8.97 15.77
C ASP A 276 5.61 8.52 17.24
N ARG A 277 5.84 7.25 17.46
CA ARG A 277 5.86 6.64 18.79
C ARG A 277 7.21 6.92 19.46
N ASN A 278 7.16 7.36 20.72
CA ASN A 278 8.38 7.46 21.53
C ASN A 278 8.85 6.06 21.93
N ILE A 279 9.91 5.57 21.28
CA ILE A 279 10.50 4.26 21.50
C ILE A 279 11.69 4.28 22.50
N GLN A 280 11.82 5.37 23.27
CA GLN A 280 12.95 5.54 24.20
C GLN A 280 13.10 4.38 25.20
N GLN A 281 11.99 3.85 25.69
CA GLN A 281 12.00 2.73 26.64
C GLN A 281 12.48 1.42 26.02
N LEU A 282 12.30 1.21 24.71
CA LEU A 282 12.81 0.01 24.03
C LEU A 282 14.33 -0.08 24.08
N TRP A 283 15.03 1.08 24.18
CA TRP A 283 16.48 1.11 24.29
C TRP A 283 16.99 0.54 25.64
N ASP A 284 16.18 0.55 26.69
CA ASP A 284 16.54 -0.06 27.96
C ASP A 284 16.60 -1.59 27.84
N SER A 285 15.68 -2.19 27.09
CA SER A 285 15.72 -3.62 26.75
C SER A 285 16.95 -3.96 25.89
N ILE A 286 17.32 -3.08 24.94
CA ILE A 286 18.52 -3.27 24.11
C ILE A 286 19.81 -3.18 24.94
N ARG A 287 19.87 -2.28 25.92
CA ARG A 287 21.02 -2.20 26.85
C ARG A 287 21.17 -3.50 27.68
N LEU A 288 20.05 -4.14 28.01
CA LEU A 288 20.07 -5.42 28.71
C LEU A 288 20.62 -6.54 27.82
N ILE A 289 20.23 -6.57 26.53
CA ILE A 289 20.80 -7.47 25.53
C ILE A 289 22.32 -7.24 25.43
N GLU A 290 22.75 -6.01 25.26
CA GLU A 290 24.19 -5.65 25.22
C GLU A 290 24.95 -6.16 26.47
N LYS A 291 24.37 -5.96 27.65
CA LYS A 291 24.96 -6.44 28.92
C LYS A 291 25.17 -7.96 28.91
N TYR A 292 24.16 -8.72 28.49
CA TYR A 292 24.26 -10.19 28.46
C TYR A 292 25.24 -10.71 27.40
N ILE A 293 25.35 -10.02 26.25
CA ILE A 293 26.40 -10.32 25.26
C ILE A 293 27.79 -10.14 25.92
N ARG A 294 28.02 -9.02 26.61
CA ARG A 294 29.30 -8.71 27.25
C ARG A 294 29.65 -9.70 28.42
N SER A 295 28.64 -10.14 29.16
CA SER A 295 28.84 -11.11 30.26
C SER A 295 28.93 -12.56 29.77
N GLY A 296 28.54 -12.86 28.54
CA GLY A 296 28.50 -14.21 28.00
C GLY A 296 27.34 -15.08 28.53
N GLU A 297 26.30 -14.44 29.10
CA GLU A 297 25.16 -15.12 29.72
C GLU A 297 24.10 -15.47 28.66
N MET A 298 24.40 -16.48 27.81
CA MET A 298 23.60 -16.83 26.64
C MET A 298 22.14 -17.21 26.95
N SER A 299 21.89 -17.91 28.07
CA SER A 299 20.53 -18.29 28.46
C SER A 299 19.64 -17.09 28.83
N LEU A 300 20.23 -16.06 29.42
CA LEU A 300 19.53 -14.81 29.73
C LEU A 300 19.37 -13.94 28.50
N LEU A 301 20.28 -14.04 27.51
CA LEU A 301 20.23 -13.30 26.25
C LEU A 301 18.99 -13.69 25.42
N GLU A 302 18.70 -14.97 25.25
CA GLU A 302 17.51 -15.43 24.54
C GLU A 302 16.23 -14.89 25.19
N SER A 303 16.12 -14.97 26.51
CA SER A 303 14.99 -14.45 27.25
C SER A 303 14.87 -12.93 27.12
N ALA A 304 15.98 -12.20 27.08
CA ALA A 304 15.98 -10.75 26.89
C ALA A 304 15.53 -10.36 25.47
N VAL A 305 15.91 -11.12 24.45
CA VAL A 305 15.45 -10.90 23.06
C VAL A 305 13.95 -11.12 22.96
N SER A 306 13.41 -12.24 23.49
CA SER A 306 11.97 -12.53 23.50
C SER A 306 11.17 -11.43 24.23
N ASN A 307 11.68 -10.98 25.38
CA ASN A 307 11.08 -9.87 26.11
C ASN A 307 11.08 -8.55 25.29
N THR A 308 12.16 -8.28 24.57
CA THR A 308 12.25 -7.10 23.69
C THR A 308 11.22 -7.15 22.58
N ILE A 309 11.02 -8.30 21.92
CA ILE A 309 9.97 -8.47 20.91
C ILE A 309 8.59 -8.26 21.52
N ASN A 310 8.33 -8.76 22.72
CA ASN A 310 7.06 -8.55 23.42
C ASN A 310 6.84 -7.06 23.76
N GLU A 311 7.89 -6.34 24.14
CA GLU A 311 7.80 -4.89 24.32
C GLU A 311 7.52 -4.18 22.99
N ILE A 312 8.26 -4.49 21.91
CA ILE A 312 8.02 -3.93 20.56
C ILE A 312 6.55 -4.11 20.16
N LYS A 313 5.95 -5.27 20.42
CA LYS A 313 4.54 -5.56 20.13
C LYS A 313 3.58 -4.58 20.81
N LYS A 314 3.87 -4.16 22.05
CA LYS A 314 3.04 -3.19 22.80
C LYS A 314 3.05 -1.80 22.17
N TYR A 315 4.17 -1.42 21.53
CA TYR A 315 4.30 -0.10 20.87
C TYR A 315 3.55 0.01 19.55
N GLN A 316 3.12 -1.09 18.94
CA GLN A 316 2.43 -1.09 17.66
C GLN A 316 3.15 -0.22 16.62
N LEU A 317 4.42 -0.48 16.39
CA LEU A 317 5.23 0.29 15.46
C LEU A 317 4.75 0.11 14.02
N THR A 318 4.92 1.14 13.22
CA THR A 318 4.78 0.96 11.77
C THR A 318 5.92 0.07 11.25
N GLN A 319 5.70 -0.60 10.12
CA GLN A 319 6.75 -1.43 9.52
C GLN A 319 8.04 -0.64 9.29
N LYS A 320 7.91 0.60 8.83
CA LYS A 320 9.05 1.49 8.60
C LYS A 320 9.79 1.86 9.90
N GLN A 321 9.05 2.14 10.97
CA GLN A 321 9.64 2.42 12.28
C GLN A 321 10.34 1.18 12.85
N LEU A 322 9.75 0.00 12.70
CA LEU A 322 10.33 -1.26 13.15
C LEU A 322 11.64 -1.57 12.41
N VAL A 323 11.62 -1.53 11.07
CA VAL A 323 12.82 -1.79 10.26
C VAL A 323 13.94 -0.82 10.65
N ARG A 324 13.63 0.47 10.75
CA ARG A 324 14.60 1.48 11.18
C ARG A 324 15.14 1.20 12.58
N PHE A 325 14.26 0.85 13.53
CA PHE A 325 14.66 0.52 14.90
C PHE A 325 15.59 -0.69 14.93
N LEU A 326 15.31 -1.75 14.19
CA LEU A 326 16.14 -2.94 14.13
C LEU A 326 17.52 -2.67 13.51
N TRP A 327 17.59 -1.82 12.48
CA TRP A 327 18.84 -1.33 11.94
C TRP A 327 19.64 -0.55 13.00
N ASP A 328 18.98 0.38 13.69
CA ASP A 328 19.61 1.15 14.78
C ASP A 328 20.14 0.22 15.88
N VAL A 329 19.38 -0.83 16.23
CA VAL A 329 19.78 -1.83 17.23
C VAL A 329 21.00 -2.61 16.76
N TYR A 330 20.98 -3.12 15.53
CA TYR A 330 22.10 -3.83 14.95
C TYR A 330 23.39 -3.00 15.01
N TYR A 331 23.36 -1.79 14.51
CA TYR A 331 24.52 -0.91 14.53
C TYR A 331 24.94 -0.52 15.95
N ALA A 332 23.97 -0.23 16.83
CA ALA A 332 24.31 0.11 18.22
C ALA A 332 25.02 -1.03 18.94
N ILE A 333 24.58 -2.29 18.73
CA ILE A 333 25.22 -3.46 19.35
C ILE A 333 26.58 -3.72 18.71
N THR A 334 26.68 -3.77 17.38
CA THR A 334 27.95 -4.05 16.68
C THR A 334 29.01 -3.02 16.97
N PHE A 335 28.69 -1.72 16.87
CA PHE A 335 29.64 -0.65 17.19
C PHE A 335 30.09 -0.62 18.65
N LYS A 336 29.21 -0.96 19.60
CA LYS A 336 29.59 -1.02 21.00
C LYS A 336 30.41 -2.24 21.36
N LEU A 337 30.30 -3.31 20.59
CA LEU A 337 31.07 -4.53 20.75
C LEU A 337 32.40 -4.48 19.97
N GLU A 338 32.51 -3.65 18.92
CA GLU A 338 33.75 -3.42 18.20
C GLU A 338 34.78 -2.74 19.10
N ASP A 339 35.65 -3.56 19.62
CA ASP A 339 36.91 -3.08 20.20
C ASP A 339 37.97 -2.95 19.11
N ALA A 340 38.88 -2.01 19.24
CA ALA A 340 39.87 -1.55 18.28
C ALA A 340 40.80 -2.60 17.61
N SER A 341 40.51 -3.87 17.72
CA SER A 341 41.29 -4.98 17.19
C SER A 341 40.52 -6.04 16.43
N ILE A 342 39.23 -5.85 16.20
CA ILE A 342 38.43 -6.73 15.32
C ILE A 342 38.22 -5.98 14.03
N GLU A 343 38.94 -6.34 12.99
CA GLU A 343 38.56 -6.07 11.63
C GLU A 343 37.15 -6.63 11.46
N SER A 344 36.18 -5.71 11.51
CA SER A 344 34.80 -5.86 11.09
C SER A 344 34.07 -7.13 11.59
N ILE A 345 33.14 -6.97 12.59
CA ILE A 345 31.91 -7.76 12.59
C ILE A 345 31.09 -7.31 11.34
N HIS A 346 31.68 -7.36 10.18
CA HIS A 346 30.96 -7.32 8.94
C HIS A 346 30.42 -8.72 8.72
N MET A 347 29.16 -8.94 9.11
CA MET A 347 28.44 -10.05 8.52
C MET A 347 28.48 -9.81 7.00
N GLU A 348 29.20 -10.67 6.29
CA GLU A 348 29.13 -10.70 4.84
C GLU A 348 27.64 -10.72 4.49
N ASN A 349 27.16 -9.73 3.72
CA ASN A 349 25.77 -9.58 3.29
C ASN A 349 24.72 -9.18 4.35
N ILE A 350 25.03 -8.24 5.24
CA ILE A 350 24.04 -7.72 6.18
C ILE A 350 22.79 -7.16 5.47
N ASP A 351 22.97 -6.58 4.29
CA ASP A 351 21.85 -6.08 3.49
C ASP A 351 20.89 -7.22 3.10
N GLU A 352 21.39 -8.39 2.69
CA GLU A 352 20.57 -9.58 2.43
C GLU A 352 19.85 -10.10 3.68
N VAL A 353 20.50 -9.99 4.85
CA VAL A 353 19.87 -10.38 6.13
C VAL A 353 18.69 -9.47 6.43
N PHE A 354 18.83 -8.16 6.17
CA PHE A 354 17.77 -7.18 6.41
C PHE A 354 16.71 -7.14 5.29
N GLU A 355 17.02 -7.55 4.06
CA GLU A 355 16.03 -7.76 3.00
C GLU A 355 14.97 -8.80 3.41
N ARG A 356 15.33 -9.74 4.29
CA ARG A 356 14.36 -10.70 4.86
C ARG A 356 13.31 -10.04 5.74
N LEU A 357 13.55 -8.85 6.30
CA LEU A 357 12.55 -8.10 7.05
C LEU A 357 11.34 -7.69 6.20
N ASP A 358 11.54 -7.54 4.89
CA ASP A 358 10.44 -7.20 3.99
C ASP A 358 9.41 -8.32 3.84
N VAL A 359 9.79 -9.55 4.18
CA VAL A 359 8.93 -10.74 4.11
C VAL A 359 8.44 -11.23 5.47
N ILE A 360 8.97 -10.67 6.55
CA ILE A 360 8.54 -10.96 7.92
C ILE A 360 7.31 -10.11 8.23
N VAL A 361 6.25 -10.74 8.71
CA VAL A 361 4.93 -10.11 8.89
C VAL A 361 4.30 -10.36 10.24
N THR A 362 4.81 -11.33 11.01
CA THR A 362 4.34 -11.64 12.35
C THR A 362 5.46 -11.42 13.39
N TYR A 363 5.07 -11.18 14.63
CA TYR A 363 6.04 -11.05 15.73
C TYR A 363 6.75 -12.36 16.03
N GLU A 364 6.11 -13.51 15.79
CA GLU A 364 6.70 -14.83 15.92
C GLU A 364 7.80 -15.08 14.87
N GLU A 365 7.58 -14.64 13.63
CA GLU A 365 8.60 -14.68 12.57
C GLU A 365 9.73 -13.70 12.87
N LEU A 366 9.40 -12.51 13.37
CA LEU A 366 10.38 -11.52 13.77
C LEU A 366 11.30 -12.07 14.89
N GLU A 367 10.76 -12.74 15.87
CA GLU A 367 11.53 -13.38 16.93
C GLU A 367 12.46 -14.46 16.39
N LYS A 368 11.93 -15.33 15.52
CA LYS A 368 12.71 -16.38 14.84
C LYS A 368 13.83 -15.84 13.95
N TRP A 369 13.69 -14.62 13.43
CA TRP A 369 14.72 -13.96 12.67
C TRP A 369 15.71 -13.18 13.55
N PHE A 370 15.21 -12.45 14.54
CA PHE A 370 16.02 -11.55 15.37
C PHE A 370 16.87 -12.29 16.41
N CYS A 371 16.33 -13.35 17.02
CA CYS A 371 17.04 -14.10 18.04
C CYS A 371 18.33 -14.77 17.49
N PRO A 372 18.30 -15.52 16.38
CA PRO A 372 19.54 -16.06 15.79
C PRO A 372 20.55 -14.97 15.40
N LEU A 373 20.11 -13.83 14.89
CA LEU A 373 20.98 -12.71 14.53
C LEU A 373 21.75 -12.19 15.77
N ILE A 374 21.06 -11.96 16.87
CA ILE A 374 21.70 -11.50 18.12
C ILE A 374 22.61 -12.56 18.72
N LEU A 375 22.25 -13.84 18.65
CA LEU A 375 23.10 -14.95 19.11
C LEU A 375 24.36 -15.10 18.25
N GLU A 376 24.26 -14.89 16.95
CA GLU A 376 25.41 -14.91 16.06
C GLU A 376 26.38 -13.78 16.40
N ILE A 377 25.88 -12.55 16.59
CA ILE A 377 26.69 -11.42 17.07
C ILE A 377 27.38 -11.77 18.39
N ALA A 378 26.64 -12.39 19.33
CA ALA A 378 27.18 -12.77 20.64
C ALA A 378 28.26 -13.85 20.52
N ASN A 379 28.14 -14.81 19.60
CA ASN A 379 29.15 -15.87 19.37
C ASN A 379 30.41 -15.32 18.68
N ILE A 380 30.29 -14.33 17.83
CA ILE A 380 31.43 -13.65 17.19
C ILE A 380 32.16 -12.78 18.24
N TYR A 381 31.42 -12.21 19.18
CA TYR A 381 31.98 -11.38 20.21
C TYR A 381 32.77 -12.24 21.25
N LYS A 382 34.10 -12.14 21.21
CA LYS A 382 34.94 -12.70 22.30
C LYS A 382 35.19 -11.64 23.36
N PRO A 383 34.68 -11.81 24.59
CA PRO A 383 34.82 -10.78 25.62
C PRO A 383 36.31 -10.46 25.87
N ARG A 384 36.72 -9.30 25.46
CA ARG A 384 37.93 -8.63 25.90
C ARG A 384 37.53 -7.43 26.73
N ASN A 385 38.15 -7.23 27.88
CA ASN A 385 37.91 -6.10 28.79
C ASN A 385 38.27 -4.76 28.16
N ILE A 386 37.41 -4.16 27.34
CA ILE A 386 37.63 -2.80 26.80
C ILE A 386 36.30 -2.04 26.57
N ALA A 387 36.28 -0.76 26.96
CA ALA A 387 35.14 0.18 27.02
C ALA A 387 34.69 0.73 25.66
N PRO A 388 33.47 1.29 25.54
CA PRO A 388 32.88 1.73 24.27
C PRO A 388 33.61 2.95 23.70
N LYS A 389 34.39 2.79 22.62
CA LYS A 389 35.39 3.82 22.23
C LYS A 389 35.28 4.44 20.84
N HIS A 390 34.40 4.03 19.91
CA HIS A 390 34.67 4.42 18.52
C HIS A 390 33.70 5.33 17.78
N LEU A 391 32.39 5.39 18.11
CA LEU A 391 31.48 6.31 17.42
C LEU A 391 31.83 7.78 17.69
N ILE A 392 32.06 8.10 18.94
CA ILE A 392 32.39 9.49 19.31
C ILE A 392 33.74 9.92 18.79
N PRO A 393 34.82 9.10 18.86
CA PRO A 393 36.07 9.33 18.15
C PRO A 393 35.87 9.50 16.63
N ALA A 394 35.05 8.68 15.97
CA ALA A 394 34.78 8.82 14.54
C ALA A 394 34.07 10.16 14.23
N ILE A 395 33.10 10.57 15.04
CA ILE A 395 32.46 11.89 14.91
C ILE A 395 33.48 13.03 15.12
N LYS A 396 34.34 12.91 16.12
CA LYS A 396 35.39 13.92 16.39
C LYS A 396 36.34 14.03 15.19
N ASN A 397 36.80 12.89 14.65
CA ASN A 397 37.67 12.87 13.50
C ASN A 397 36.95 13.44 12.25
N TRP A 398 35.67 13.13 12.05
CA TRP A 398 34.89 13.73 10.97
C TRP A 398 34.74 15.26 11.14
N ILE A 399 34.51 15.74 12.35
CA ILE A 399 34.51 17.18 12.66
C ILE A 399 35.88 17.79 12.30
N GLU A 400 36.98 17.18 12.69
CA GLU A 400 38.34 17.66 12.39
C GLU A 400 38.61 17.78 10.89
N GLN A 401 38.11 16.82 10.10
CA GLN A 401 38.28 16.79 8.64
C GLN A 401 37.33 17.72 7.89
N SER A 402 36.14 17.99 8.44
CA SER A 402 35.04 18.62 7.69
C SER A 402 34.41 19.84 8.38
N TYR A 403 35.03 20.42 9.43
CA TYR A 403 34.46 21.52 10.22
C TYR A 403 34.11 22.76 9.42
N SER A 404 34.81 23.03 8.32
CA SER A 404 34.56 24.18 7.44
C SER A 404 33.29 24.02 6.60
N SER A 405 32.75 22.79 6.48
CA SER A 405 31.56 22.47 5.71
C SER A 405 30.31 22.51 6.60
N ASN A 406 29.14 22.55 5.98
CA ASN A 406 27.86 22.50 6.71
C ASN A 406 27.54 21.06 7.12
N ILE A 407 28.15 20.56 8.19
CA ILE A 407 27.99 19.23 8.73
C ILE A 407 26.97 19.21 9.87
N THR A 408 26.12 18.16 9.89
CA THR A 408 25.11 17.96 10.93
C THR A 408 25.21 16.53 11.50
N LEU A 409 24.82 16.36 12.75
CA LEU A 409 24.78 15.03 13.37
C LEU A 409 23.80 14.10 12.63
N GLN A 410 22.78 14.67 12.00
CA GLN A 410 21.82 13.93 11.16
C GLN A 410 22.50 13.31 9.94
N GLN A 411 23.36 14.05 9.24
CA GLN A 411 24.12 13.51 8.10
C GLN A 411 25.03 12.34 8.51
N PHE A 412 25.64 12.44 9.70
CA PHE A 412 26.43 11.33 10.23
C PHE A 412 25.55 10.13 10.57
N ALA A 413 24.40 10.39 11.21
CA ALA A 413 23.41 9.36 11.55
C ALA A 413 22.90 8.63 10.31
N GLU A 414 22.55 9.37 9.25
CA GLU A 414 22.09 8.82 7.97
C GLU A 414 23.18 8.01 7.27
N ARG A 415 24.42 8.55 7.24
CA ARG A 415 25.56 7.87 6.60
C ARG A 415 25.96 6.57 7.29
N HIS A 416 25.78 6.50 8.60
CA HIS A 416 26.17 5.35 9.42
C HIS A 416 24.93 4.56 9.93
N HIS A 417 23.74 4.89 9.43
CA HIS A 417 22.47 4.23 9.76
C HIS A 417 22.18 4.12 11.26
N VAL A 418 22.56 5.16 12.02
CA VAL A 418 22.39 5.21 13.48
C VAL A 418 21.33 6.24 13.86
N SER A 419 20.58 5.98 14.94
CA SER A 419 19.57 6.91 15.45
C SER A 419 20.23 8.24 15.88
N ILE A 420 19.72 9.36 15.37
CA ILE A 420 20.16 10.69 15.77
C ILE A 420 19.98 10.95 17.27
N SER A 421 18.88 10.43 17.86
CA SER A 421 18.59 10.56 19.29
C SER A 421 19.63 9.84 20.14
N TYR A 422 20.02 8.64 19.72
CA TYR A 422 21.06 7.87 20.35
C TYR A 422 22.42 8.58 20.26
N LEU A 423 22.85 8.97 19.05
CA LEU A 423 24.10 9.69 18.83
C LEU A 423 24.18 10.99 19.61
N SER A 424 23.11 11.76 19.63
CA SER A 424 23.05 13.05 20.32
C SER A 424 23.28 12.89 21.84
N ARG A 425 22.65 11.86 22.44
CA ARG A 425 22.81 11.58 23.86
C ARG A 425 24.22 11.10 24.17
N GLU A 426 24.71 10.12 23.43
CA GLU A 426 26.01 9.50 23.64
C GLU A 426 27.14 10.52 23.44
N PHE A 427 27.01 11.39 22.39
CA PHE A 427 27.96 12.43 22.12
C PHE A 427 28.02 13.44 23.27
N LYS A 428 26.86 13.85 23.82
CA LYS A 428 26.78 14.77 24.95
C LYS A 428 27.34 14.15 26.23
N GLU A 429 27.06 12.86 26.48
CA GLU A 429 27.52 12.11 27.64
C GLU A 429 29.04 11.98 27.63
N GLN A 430 29.67 11.70 26.50
CA GLN A 430 31.11 11.51 26.39
C GLN A 430 31.91 12.82 26.20
N THR A 431 31.29 13.84 25.60
CA THR A 431 31.99 15.11 25.33
C THR A 431 31.62 16.24 26.28
N GLY A 432 30.52 16.12 27.01
CA GLY A 432 29.93 17.19 27.82
C GLY A 432 29.16 18.25 27.01
N TYR A 433 29.15 18.16 25.68
CA TYR A 433 28.57 19.17 24.78
C TYR A 433 27.64 18.51 23.76
N THR A 434 26.64 19.25 23.31
CA THR A 434 25.91 18.86 22.11
C THR A 434 26.84 18.93 20.89
N PHE A 435 26.48 18.18 19.81
CA PHE A 435 27.27 18.22 18.56
C PHE A 435 27.49 19.66 18.04
N SER A 436 26.41 20.45 18.03
CA SER A 436 26.47 21.85 17.56
C SER A 436 27.37 22.71 18.45
N GLU A 437 27.33 22.54 19.76
CA GLU A 437 28.22 23.27 20.69
C GLU A 437 29.67 22.83 20.52
N TYR A 438 29.93 21.55 20.34
CA TYR A 438 31.26 21.02 20.13
C TYR A 438 31.86 21.53 18.81
N LEU A 439 31.08 21.43 17.70
CA LEU A 439 31.48 21.96 16.41
C LEU A 439 31.78 23.48 16.47
N ALA A 440 30.92 24.23 17.15
CA ALA A 440 31.12 25.68 17.32
C ALA A 440 32.41 25.99 18.11
N ARG A 441 32.68 25.22 19.18
CA ARG A 441 33.95 25.36 19.93
C ARG A 441 35.15 25.02 19.07
N PHE A 442 35.10 23.91 18.34
CA PHE A 442 36.16 23.49 17.45
C PHE A 442 36.47 24.57 16.38
N ARG A 443 35.43 25.11 15.74
CA ARG A 443 35.56 26.22 14.79
C ARG A 443 36.16 27.46 15.40
N CYS A 444 35.81 27.81 16.62
CA CYS A 444 36.40 28.96 17.32
C CYS A 444 37.89 28.74 17.64
N GLU A 445 38.28 27.52 18.04
CA GLU A 445 39.72 27.23 18.25
C GLU A 445 40.50 27.29 16.92
N LYS A 446 39.94 26.76 15.83
CA LYS A 446 40.54 26.88 14.49
C LYS A 446 40.61 28.34 14.03
N ALA A 447 39.64 29.17 14.35
CA ALA A 447 39.71 30.61 14.07
C ALA A 447 40.84 31.31 14.82
N LYS A 448 41.12 30.94 16.09
CA LYS A 448 42.27 31.42 16.85
C LYS A 448 43.58 31.03 16.17
N GLU A 449 43.70 29.78 15.69
CA GLU A 449 44.89 29.34 14.94
C GLU A 449 45.12 30.20 13.68
N TYR A 450 44.05 30.52 12.92
CA TYR A 450 44.17 31.41 11.74
C TYR A 450 44.59 32.83 12.12
N PHE A 451 44.03 33.41 13.18
CA PHE A 451 44.46 34.74 13.67
C PHE A 451 45.94 34.72 14.09
N ASN A 452 46.36 33.69 14.81
CA ASN A 452 47.76 33.53 15.24
C ASN A 452 48.72 33.31 14.06
N LYS A 453 48.25 32.82 12.92
CA LYS A 453 49.00 32.71 11.65
C LYS A 453 49.01 34.00 10.82
N GLY A 454 48.44 35.09 11.35
CA GLY A 454 48.48 36.40 10.68
C GLY A 454 47.31 36.70 9.73
N TYR A 455 46.24 35.91 9.75
CA TYR A 455 45.03 36.19 8.96
C TYR A 455 44.26 37.38 9.55
N ASN A 456 44.30 38.52 8.85
CA ASN A 456 43.82 39.78 9.41
C ASN A 456 42.33 40.08 9.18
N LYS A 457 41.66 39.44 8.22
CA LYS A 457 40.27 39.73 7.88
C LYS A 457 39.33 38.80 8.67
N THR A 458 38.64 39.34 9.67
CA THR A 458 37.69 38.62 10.51
C THR A 458 36.60 37.90 9.69
N VAL A 459 36.12 38.54 8.61
CA VAL A 459 35.12 37.94 7.71
C VAL A 459 35.69 36.69 7.02
N GLY A 460 36.90 36.83 6.44
CA GLY A 460 37.54 35.69 5.75
C GLY A 460 37.85 34.51 6.68
N VAL A 461 38.29 34.80 7.93
CA VAL A 461 38.50 33.73 8.92
C VAL A 461 37.17 33.06 9.28
N GLY A 462 36.06 33.81 9.41
CA GLY A 462 34.73 33.25 9.63
C GLY A 462 34.33 32.27 8.50
N GLU A 463 34.56 32.64 7.25
CA GLU A 463 34.30 31.80 6.09
C GLU A 463 35.19 30.53 6.07
N LEU A 464 36.48 30.67 6.35
CA LEU A 464 37.42 29.55 6.41
C LEU A 464 37.06 28.51 7.48
N VAL A 465 36.43 28.94 8.58
CA VAL A 465 35.99 28.02 9.62
C VAL A 465 34.53 27.60 9.50
N GLY A 466 33.83 27.93 8.39
CA GLY A 466 32.52 27.42 8.03
C GLY A 466 31.33 28.25 8.51
N TYR A 467 31.51 29.57 8.68
CA TYR A 467 30.40 30.50 8.92
C TYR A 467 30.13 31.36 7.69
N SER A 468 28.96 31.25 7.12
CA SER A 468 28.50 32.06 5.98
C SER A 468 28.07 33.48 6.42
N ASP A 469 27.64 33.65 7.67
CA ASP A 469 27.23 34.94 8.24
C ASP A 469 28.28 35.48 9.21
N PRO A 470 28.94 36.62 8.90
CA PRO A 470 29.92 37.24 9.77
C PRO A 470 29.37 37.74 11.11
N LYS A 471 28.09 38.10 11.17
CA LYS A 471 27.45 38.53 12.43
C LYS A 471 27.28 37.34 13.36
N HIS A 472 26.83 36.23 12.79
CA HIS A 472 26.69 34.97 13.54
C HIS A 472 28.06 34.49 14.06
N PHE A 473 29.09 34.49 13.21
CA PHE A 473 30.45 34.15 13.63
C PHE A 473 30.91 34.98 14.84
N ARG A 474 30.78 36.31 14.79
CA ARG A 474 31.17 37.19 15.87
C ARG A 474 30.45 36.88 17.18
N SER A 475 29.14 36.65 17.11
CA SER A 475 28.30 36.31 18.26
C SER A 475 28.76 35.02 18.91
N VAL A 476 28.94 33.96 18.10
CA VAL A 476 29.37 32.63 18.59
C VAL A 476 30.78 32.70 19.16
N PHE A 477 31.71 33.36 18.49
CA PHE A 477 33.09 33.50 18.94
C PHE A 477 33.14 34.23 20.28
N LYS A 478 32.43 35.36 20.42
CA LYS A 478 32.33 36.09 21.69
C LYS A 478 31.73 35.23 22.81
N LYS A 479 30.70 34.47 22.51
CA LYS A 479 30.05 33.58 23.49
C LYS A 479 30.97 32.46 23.98
N ILE A 480 31.85 31.93 23.12
CA ILE A 480 32.69 30.76 23.43
C ILE A 480 34.04 31.22 24.00
N ILE A 481 34.65 32.23 23.43
CA ILE A 481 36.01 32.71 23.76
C ILE A 481 36.02 33.85 24.80
N GLY A 482 34.87 34.52 24.97
CA GLY A 482 34.70 35.62 25.92
C GLY A 482 34.99 37.01 25.34
N THR A 483 35.72 37.09 24.22
CA THR A 483 36.09 38.34 23.52
C THR A 483 35.63 38.29 22.08
N THR A 484 35.44 39.44 21.44
CA THR A 484 35.16 39.49 20.01
C THR A 484 36.38 39.04 19.19
N PRO A 485 36.22 38.55 17.95
CA PRO A 485 37.36 38.22 17.09
C PRO A 485 38.31 39.37 16.87
N ARG A 486 37.82 40.60 16.89
CA ARG A 486 38.62 41.81 16.76
C ARG A 486 39.46 42.05 18.03
N GLU A 487 38.85 42.04 19.18
CA GLU A 487 39.53 42.19 20.48
C GLU A 487 40.55 41.08 20.72
N TYR A 488 40.20 39.83 20.34
CA TYR A 488 41.12 38.70 20.44
C TYR A 488 42.40 38.94 19.63
N LYS A 489 42.26 39.44 18.40
CA LYS A 489 43.35 39.72 17.51
C LYS A 489 44.23 40.88 18.05
N GLU A 490 43.61 41.99 18.52
CA GLU A 490 44.33 43.18 19.10
C GLU A 490 45.12 42.81 20.36
N ASN A 491 44.67 41.77 21.11
CA ASN A 491 45.35 41.33 22.34
C ASN A 491 46.43 40.26 22.12
N HIS A 492 46.53 39.64 20.91
CA HIS A 492 47.46 38.54 20.66
C HIS A 492 48.36 38.77 19.44
N MET A 493 48.30 39.92 18.80
CA MET A 493 49.19 40.42 17.79
C MET A 493 49.97 41.69 18.35
#